data_b6b3527093753cc6908762dbb71d4d4d
#
_entry.id   b6b3527093753cc6908762dbb71d4d4d
#
_cell.length_a   1.000
_cell.length_b   1.000
_cell.length_c   1.000
_cell.angle_alpha   90.00
_cell.angle_beta   90.00
_cell.angle_gamma   90.00
#
_symmetry.space_group_name_H-M   'P 1'
#
loop_
_entity.id
_entity.type
_entity.pdbx_description
1 polymer ?
#
loop_
_entity_poly.entity_id
_entity_poly.type
_entity_poly.pdbx_seq_one_letter_code
_entity_poly.pdbx_strand_id
1 'polypeptide(L)'
;MTWKALRNKVNIKDKKGLGQLAKETKITLKSQSNLETKIYLDGKEVTSFIRSPLIDKNVSPISVVKGVREAMVAEQKRMGKNGDIVAEGRDIGTVVFPKAEVKIFLTTSFKERVKRRWKEETNKGLSSERKRVAIDLLTRDSIDSQRKIAPLKKARGAVVIDNTCLNIPQTVDRILEVVKTKLTP
;
A
#
# COMPACT_ATOMS: atom_id res chain seq x y z
N MET A 1 3.48 3.32 10.58
CA MET A 1 4.06 2.22 11.41
C MET A 1 5.56 2.06 11.16
N THR A 2 6.02 1.66 9.96
CA THR A 2 7.45 1.44 9.64
C THR A 2 8.34 2.63 10.01
N TRP A 3 7.95 3.85 9.66
CA TRP A 3 8.67 5.07 10.04
C TRP A 3 8.83 5.20 11.57
N LYS A 4 7.78 4.94 12.36
CA LYS A 4 7.84 4.99 13.83
C LYS A 4 8.79 3.93 14.39
N ALA A 5 8.76 2.72 13.85
CA ALA A 5 9.66 1.64 14.26
C ALA A 5 11.13 2.01 14.03
N LEU A 6 11.45 2.53 12.85
CA LEU A 6 12.81 2.95 12.50
C LEU A 6 13.27 4.15 13.35
N ARG A 7 12.39 5.15 13.53
CA ARG A 7 12.69 6.33 14.36
C ARG A 7 12.97 5.94 15.82
N ASN A 8 12.18 5.01 16.35
CA ASN A 8 12.34 4.52 17.73
C ASN A 8 13.42 3.44 17.84
N LYS A 9 14.19 3.20 16.76
CA LYS A 9 15.26 2.19 16.71
C LYS A 9 14.82 0.79 17.16
N VAL A 10 13.54 0.46 16.94
CA VAL A 10 13.02 -0.87 17.26
C VAL A 10 13.63 -1.89 16.32
N ASN A 11 14.18 -2.96 16.87
CA ASN A 11 14.75 -4.03 16.08
C ASN A 11 13.65 -4.68 15.21
N ILE A 12 13.85 -4.70 13.89
CA ILE A 12 12.88 -5.28 12.94
C ILE A 12 12.68 -6.80 13.13
N LYS A 13 13.60 -7.47 13.84
CA LYS A 13 13.45 -8.88 14.24
C LYS A 13 12.63 -9.06 15.52
N ASP A 14 12.44 -8.02 16.31
CA ASP A 14 11.58 -8.05 17.51
C ASP A 14 10.10 -7.96 17.11
N LYS A 15 9.52 -9.12 16.79
CA LYS A 15 8.12 -9.23 16.38
C LYS A 15 7.15 -8.78 17.46
N LYS A 16 7.50 -8.99 18.76
CA LYS A 16 6.65 -8.62 19.91
C LYS A 16 6.66 -7.10 20.10
N GLY A 17 7.82 -6.48 20.12
CA GLY A 17 7.97 -5.03 20.23
C GLY A 17 7.33 -4.29 19.05
N LEU A 18 7.49 -4.79 17.82
CA LEU A 18 6.84 -4.23 16.64
C LEU A 18 5.30 -4.32 16.73
N GLY A 19 4.78 -5.45 17.22
CA GLY A 19 3.33 -5.62 17.40
C GLY A 19 2.75 -4.68 18.44
N GLN A 20 3.45 -4.50 19.56
CA GLN A 20 3.07 -3.57 20.63
C GLN A 20 3.11 -2.12 20.11
N LEU A 21 4.21 -1.72 19.47
CA LEU A 21 4.34 -0.39 18.88
C LEU A 21 3.21 -0.09 17.89
N ALA A 22 2.80 -1.09 17.10
CA ALA A 22 1.71 -0.94 16.14
C ALA A 22 0.36 -0.69 16.81
N LYS A 23 0.05 -1.37 17.91
CA LYS A 23 -1.18 -1.16 18.69
C LYS A 23 -1.26 0.23 19.32
N GLU A 24 -0.11 0.78 19.72
CA GLU A 24 0.01 2.10 20.33
C GLU A 24 0.09 3.23 19.28
N THR A 25 0.07 2.89 17.99
CA THR A 25 0.23 3.87 16.92
C THR A 25 -1.12 4.34 16.41
N LYS A 26 -1.41 5.63 16.57
CA LYS A 26 -2.60 6.27 16.02
C LYS A 26 -2.28 6.90 14.67
N ILE A 27 -3.04 6.55 13.62
CA ILE A 27 -2.90 7.13 12.29
C ILE A 27 -4.11 8.03 12.01
N THR A 28 -3.86 9.22 11.53
CA THR A 28 -4.91 10.16 11.10
C THR A 28 -4.60 10.67 9.70
N LEU A 29 -5.62 10.66 8.86
CA LEU A 29 -5.58 11.23 7.52
C LEU A 29 -6.34 12.56 7.54
N LYS A 30 -5.78 13.60 6.93
CA LYS A 30 -6.45 14.89 6.73
C LYS A 30 -6.39 15.24 5.25
N SER A 31 -7.56 15.26 4.61
CA SER A 31 -7.67 15.75 3.23
C SER A 31 -7.51 17.26 3.20
N GLN A 32 -6.85 17.77 2.16
CA GLN A 32 -6.71 19.20 1.89
C GLN A 32 -7.52 19.58 0.65
N SER A 33 -7.77 20.88 0.47
CA SER A 33 -8.54 21.43 -0.66
C SER A 33 -7.91 21.12 -2.04
N ASN A 34 -6.59 20.86 -2.08
CA ASN A 34 -5.86 20.50 -3.29
C ASN A 34 -5.85 18.99 -3.58
N LEU A 35 -6.75 18.20 -2.99
CA LEU A 35 -6.81 16.74 -3.09
C LEU A 35 -5.59 15.99 -2.49
N GLU A 36 -4.69 16.70 -1.82
CA GLU A 36 -3.59 16.04 -1.12
C GLU A 36 -4.05 15.53 0.24
N THR A 37 -3.60 14.34 0.60
CA THR A 37 -3.86 13.75 1.91
C THR A 37 -2.61 13.85 2.76
N LYS A 38 -2.69 14.59 3.85
CA LYS A 38 -1.66 14.61 4.89
C LYS A 38 -1.83 13.45 5.85
N ILE A 39 -0.73 12.82 6.18
CA ILE A 39 -0.68 11.64 7.05
C ILE A 39 -0.03 12.03 8.37
N TYR A 40 -0.76 11.81 9.46
CA TYR A 40 -0.29 12.07 10.82
C TYR A 40 -0.12 10.75 11.57
N LEU A 41 0.95 10.65 12.32
CA LEU A 41 1.27 9.53 13.19
C LEU A 41 1.45 10.07 14.60
N ASP A 42 0.58 9.66 15.52
CA ASP A 42 0.54 10.17 16.90
C ASP A 42 0.54 11.72 16.96
N GLY A 43 -0.24 12.35 16.08
CA GLY A 43 -0.35 13.81 15.97
C GLY A 43 0.75 14.50 15.17
N LYS A 44 1.84 13.82 14.79
CA LYS A 44 2.94 14.40 14.01
C LYS A 44 2.74 14.11 12.51
N GLU A 45 2.84 15.14 11.67
CA GLU A 45 2.82 14.96 10.22
C GLU A 45 4.06 14.17 9.74
N VAL A 46 3.81 13.14 8.94
CA VAL A 46 4.86 12.23 8.43
C VAL A 46 4.80 12.04 6.91
N THR A 47 4.01 12.81 6.21
CA THR A 47 3.69 12.65 4.77
C THR A 47 4.93 12.53 3.89
N SER A 48 5.93 13.38 4.07
CA SER A 48 7.19 13.35 3.31
C SER A 48 8.12 12.21 3.77
N PHE A 49 8.14 11.92 5.07
CA PHE A 49 9.07 10.95 5.65
C PHE A 49 8.77 9.50 5.27
N ILE A 50 7.50 9.17 5.03
CA ILE A 50 7.08 7.79 4.70
C ILE A 50 7.36 7.40 3.25
N ARG A 51 7.81 8.33 2.39
CA ARG A 51 8.11 8.12 0.98
C ARG A 51 9.62 8.08 0.70
N SER A 52 10.39 7.48 1.60
CA SER A 52 11.85 7.37 1.49
C SER A 52 12.29 5.95 1.13
N PRO A 53 13.46 5.78 0.48
CA PRO A 53 14.02 4.46 0.18
C PRO A 53 14.19 3.58 1.42
N LEU A 54 14.47 4.19 2.57
CA LEU A 54 14.60 3.46 3.84
C LEU A 54 13.26 2.84 4.27
N ILE A 55 12.16 3.55 4.09
CA ILE A 55 10.82 3.01 4.35
C ILE A 55 10.49 1.89 3.35
N ASP A 56 10.73 2.11 2.06
CA ASP A 56 10.47 1.13 1.01
C ASP A 56 11.18 -0.20 1.27
N LYS A 57 12.42 -0.15 1.73
CA LYS A 57 13.23 -1.34 2.09
C LYS A 57 12.65 -2.10 3.30
N ASN A 58 12.09 -1.40 4.28
CA ASN A 58 11.70 -2.00 5.57
C ASN A 58 10.19 -2.28 5.68
N VAL A 59 9.36 -1.76 4.79
CA VAL A 59 7.89 -1.93 4.90
C VAL A 59 7.47 -3.39 4.76
N SER A 60 8.00 -4.13 3.80
CA SER A 60 7.63 -5.53 3.58
C SER A 60 8.05 -6.44 4.74
N PRO A 61 9.30 -6.44 5.24
CA PRO A 61 9.69 -7.20 6.43
C PRO A 61 8.85 -6.91 7.67
N ILE A 62 8.49 -5.64 7.91
CA ILE A 62 7.66 -5.27 9.06
C ILE A 62 6.20 -5.68 8.84
N SER A 63 5.70 -5.60 7.62
CA SER A 63 4.30 -5.92 7.30
C SER A 63 3.94 -7.39 7.45
N VAL A 64 4.89 -8.32 7.48
CA VAL A 64 4.62 -9.76 7.70
C VAL A 64 4.44 -10.11 9.17
N VAL A 65 4.79 -9.21 10.09
CA VAL A 65 4.63 -9.42 11.53
C VAL A 65 3.15 -9.44 11.89
N LYS A 66 2.67 -10.55 12.47
CA LYS A 66 1.25 -10.77 12.78
C LYS A 66 0.65 -9.60 13.56
N GLY A 67 1.24 -9.21 14.70
CA GLY A 67 0.73 -8.12 15.54
C GLY A 67 0.70 -6.77 14.83
N VAL A 68 1.65 -6.49 13.93
CA VAL A 68 1.63 -5.29 13.10
C VAL A 68 0.45 -5.33 12.13
N ARG A 69 0.24 -6.45 11.45
CA ARG A 69 -0.87 -6.59 10.51
C ARG A 69 -2.22 -6.41 11.18
N GLU A 70 -2.44 -7.11 12.29
CA GLU A 70 -3.70 -7.03 13.04
C GLU A 70 -4.01 -5.57 13.46
N ALA A 71 -3.02 -4.87 14.01
CA ALA A 71 -3.17 -3.48 14.39
C ALA A 71 -3.44 -2.56 13.18
N MET A 72 -2.71 -2.74 12.07
CA MET A 72 -2.90 -1.90 10.88
C MET A 72 -4.22 -2.17 10.18
N VAL A 73 -4.68 -3.42 10.12
CA VAL A 73 -6.02 -3.76 9.59
C VAL A 73 -7.12 -3.13 10.44
N ALA A 74 -7.00 -3.19 11.77
CA ALA A 74 -7.96 -2.54 12.67
C ALA A 74 -8.01 -1.03 12.44
N GLU A 75 -6.84 -0.39 12.28
CA GLU A 75 -6.73 1.04 12.04
C GLU A 75 -7.29 1.44 10.66
N GLN A 76 -7.02 0.66 9.62
CA GLN A 76 -7.59 0.89 8.28
C GLN A 76 -9.12 0.76 8.29
N LYS A 77 -9.66 -0.25 8.98
CA LYS A 77 -11.13 -0.41 9.16
C LYS A 77 -11.73 0.76 9.92
N ARG A 78 -11.04 1.26 10.96
CA ARG A 78 -11.47 2.43 11.72
C ARG A 78 -11.55 3.69 10.83
N MET A 79 -10.53 3.91 9.98
CA MET A 79 -10.49 5.04 9.06
C MET A 79 -11.59 4.99 8.00
N GLY A 80 -11.98 3.78 7.55
CA GLY A 80 -13.03 3.60 6.55
C GLY A 80 -14.43 3.39 7.11
N LYS A 81 -14.65 3.58 8.42
CA LYS A 81 -15.94 3.29 9.06
C LYS A 81 -17.09 4.14 8.52
N ASN A 82 -16.81 5.36 8.12
CA ASN A 82 -17.84 6.29 7.65
C ASN A 82 -18.17 6.16 6.15
N GLY A 83 -17.57 5.20 5.43
CA GLY A 83 -17.79 5.03 3.99
C GLY A 83 -17.02 6.03 3.12
N ASP A 84 -17.41 6.12 1.85
CA ASP A 84 -16.92 7.07 0.84
C ASP A 84 -15.39 7.14 0.75
N ILE A 85 -14.76 5.98 0.69
CA ILE A 85 -13.30 5.87 0.62
C ILE A 85 -12.84 5.14 -0.64
N VAL A 86 -11.69 5.55 -1.14
CA VAL A 86 -10.87 4.78 -2.08
C VAL A 86 -9.61 4.34 -1.33
N ALA A 87 -9.38 3.04 -1.31
CA ALA A 87 -8.22 2.47 -0.61
C ALA A 87 -7.44 1.54 -1.55
N GLU A 88 -6.12 1.64 -1.50
CA GLU A 88 -5.23 0.76 -2.25
C GLU A 88 -4.32 -0.06 -1.32
N GLY A 89 -3.95 -1.25 -1.78
CA GLY A 89 -3.03 -2.12 -1.04
C GLY A 89 -3.09 -3.56 -1.51
N ARG A 90 -2.40 -4.45 -0.79
CA ARG A 90 -2.23 -5.85 -1.17
C ARG A 90 -3.39 -6.75 -0.73
N ASP A 91 -4.11 -6.34 0.29
CA ASP A 91 -5.14 -7.14 0.96
C ASP A 91 -6.40 -6.31 1.30
N ILE A 92 -6.56 -5.14 0.68
CA ILE A 92 -7.70 -4.25 0.92
C ILE A 92 -9.01 -4.98 0.65
N GLY A 93 -9.20 -5.53 -0.55
CA GLY A 93 -10.43 -6.20 -0.94
C GLY A 93 -10.61 -7.61 -0.38
N THR A 94 -9.57 -8.20 0.25
CA THR A 94 -9.65 -9.56 0.81
C THR A 94 -9.80 -9.56 2.34
N VAL A 95 -9.21 -8.59 3.04
CA VAL A 95 -9.10 -8.57 4.51
C VAL A 95 -9.64 -7.29 5.13
N VAL A 96 -9.25 -6.13 4.59
CA VAL A 96 -9.62 -4.84 5.19
C VAL A 96 -11.08 -4.52 4.90
N PHE A 97 -11.47 -4.47 3.62
CA PHE A 97 -12.83 -4.18 3.16
C PHE A 97 -13.36 -5.28 2.22
N PRO A 98 -13.60 -6.50 2.74
CA PRO A 98 -14.06 -7.64 1.91
C PRO A 98 -15.48 -7.45 1.37
N LYS A 99 -16.26 -6.52 1.94
CA LYS A 99 -17.62 -6.18 1.53
C LYS A 99 -17.71 -4.88 0.72
N ALA A 100 -16.55 -4.32 0.26
CA ALA A 100 -16.57 -3.13 -0.61
C ALA A 100 -17.41 -3.38 -1.86
N GLU A 101 -18.21 -2.40 -2.25
CA GLU A 101 -19.11 -2.44 -3.41
C GLU A 101 -18.32 -2.64 -4.70
N VAL A 102 -17.22 -1.93 -4.84
CA VAL A 102 -16.32 -2.04 -5.99
C VAL A 102 -14.97 -2.55 -5.53
N LYS A 103 -14.53 -3.64 -6.16
CA LYS A 103 -13.21 -4.21 -5.96
C LYS A 103 -12.51 -4.34 -7.29
N ILE A 104 -11.33 -3.76 -7.39
CA ILE A 104 -10.49 -3.81 -8.59
C ILE A 104 -9.17 -4.48 -8.23
N PHE A 105 -8.74 -5.40 -9.08
CA PHE A 105 -7.43 -6.01 -9.02
C PHE A 105 -6.60 -5.47 -10.18
N LEU A 106 -5.76 -4.48 -9.88
CA LEU A 106 -4.91 -3.83 -10.87
C LEU A 106 -3.66 -4.68 -11.14
N THR A 107 -3.42 -5.01 -12.39
CA THR A 107 -2.23 -5.75 -12.82
C THR A 107 -1.41 -4.95 -13.82
N THR A 108 -0.13 -5.26 -13.88
CA THR A 108 0.83 -4.68 -14.83
C THR A 108 1.92 -5.72 -15.10
N SER A 109 2.38 -5.85 -16.32
CA SER A 109 3.49 -6.74 -16.65
C SER A 109 4.74 -6.39 -15.82
N PHE A 110 5.51 -7.39 -15.44
CA PHE A 110 6.71 -7.18 -14.65
C PHE A 110 7.70 -6.19 -15.30
N LYS A 111 7.91 -6.32 -16.60
CA LYS A 111 8.79 -5.43 -17.39
C LYS A 111 8.36 -3.96 -17.27
N GLU A 112 7.05 -3.69 -17.38
CA GLU A 112 6.53 -2.32 -17.29
C GLU A 112 6.60 -1.79 -15.85
N ARG A 113 6.37 -2.63 -14.83
CA ARG A 113 6.55 -2.24 -13.42
C ARG A 113 7.99 -1.85 -13.10
N VAL A 114 8.97 -2.62 -13.59
CA VAL A 114 10.40 -2.29 -13.47
C VAL A 114 10.71 -0.96 -14.14
N LYS A 115 10.21 -0.74 -15.36
CA LYS A 115 10.40 0.51 -16.10
C LYS A 115 9.83 1.72 -15.35
N ARG A 116 8.58 1.61 -14.85
CA ARG A 116 7.90 2.69 -14.10
C ARG A 116 8.65 3.01 -12.82
N ARG A 117 9.01 2.00 -12.04
CA ARG A 117 9.75 2.19 -10.78
C ARG A 117 11.13 2.78 -11.00
N TRP A 118 11.86 2.29 -11.99
CA TRP A 118 13.17 2.84 -12.35
C TRP A 118 13.07 4.32 -12.74
N LYS A 119 12.09 4.68 -13.57
CA LYS A 119 11.85 6.08 -13.96
C LYS A 119 11.48 6.95 -12.75
N GLU A 120 10.65 6.46 -11.85
CA GLU A 120 10.30 7.16 -10.61
C GLU A 120 11.53 7.46 -9.74
N GLU A 121 12.40 6.47 -9.54
CA GLU A 121 13.63 6.64 -8.76
C GLU A 121 14.60 7.61 -9.43
N THR A 122 14.79 7.50 -10.73
CA THR A 122 15.64 8.43 -11.51
C THR A 122 15.13 9.87 -11.43
N ASN A 123 13.82 10.07 -11.56
CA ASN A 123 13.21 11.40 -11.44
C ASN A 123 13.37 12.02 -10.03
N LYS A 124 13.54 11.20 -9.01
CA LYS A 124 13.86 11.63 -7.64
C LYS A 124 15.37 11.86 -7.40
N GLY A 125 16.19 11.79 -8.45
CA GLY A 125 17.65 11.97 -8.35
C GLY A 125 18.37 10.77 -7.72
N LEU A 126 17.72 9.61 -7.60
CA LEU A 126 18.34 8.41 -7.08
C LEU A 126 19.12 7.70 -8.19
N SER A 127 20.38 7.36 -7.91
CA SER A 127 21.16 6.48 -8.79
C SER A 127 20.58 5.06 -8.72
N SER A 128 19.82 4.68 -9.73
CA SER A 128 19.10 3.41 -9.77
C SER A 128 19.46 2.61 -11.01
N GLU A 129 19.88 1.37 -10.81
CA GLU A 129 20.06 0.40 -11.88
C GLU A 129 18.78 -0.40 -12.07
N ARG A 130 18.34 -0.58 -13.34
CA ARG A 130 17.13 -1.38 -13.65
C ARG A 130 17.19 -2.80 -13.07
N LYS A 131 18.39 -3.43 -13.08
CA LYS A 131 18.60 -4.76 -12.52
C LYS A 131 18.33 -4.81 -11.01
N ARG A 132 18.80 -3.81 -10.26
CA ARG A 132 18.52 -3.68 -8.82
C ARG A 132 17.02 -3.49 -8.57
N VAL A 133 16.39 -2.57 -9.30
CA VAL A 133 14.94 -2.34 -9.21
C VAL A 133 14.13 -3.60 -9.49
N ALA A 134 14.55 -4.40 -10.48
CA ALA A 134 13.90 -5.67 -10.78
C ALA A 134 14.01 -6.67 -9.61
N ILE A 135 15.17 -6.81 -9.01
CA ILE A 135 15.41 -7.69 -7.85
C ILE A 135 14.55 -7.24 -6.66
N ASP A 136 14.53 -5.95 -6.37
CA ASP A 136 13.75 -5.38 -5.26
C ASP A 136 12.24 -5.64 -5.45
N LEU A 137 11.71 -5.47 -6.67
CA LEU A 137 10.32 -5.76 -7.01
C LEU A 137 9.99 -7.24 -6.87
N LEU A 138 10.83 -8.14 -7.39
CA LEU A 138 10.65 -9.59 -7.25
C LEU A 138 10.62 -10.02 -5.79
N THR A 139 11.57 -9.52 -5.00
CA THR A 139 11.66 -9.81 -3.57
C THR A 139 10.39 -9.37 -2.85
N ARG A 140 9.91 -8.17 -3.13
CA ARG A 140 8.68 -7.63 -2.54
C ARG A 140 7.45 -8.43 -2.94
N ASP A 141 7.31 -8.75 -4.24
CA ASP A 141 6.19 -9.54 -4.74
C ASP A 141 6.16 -10.93 -4.11
N SER A 142 7.33 -11.56 -3.96
CA SER A 142 7.46 -12.85 -3.27
C SER A 142 7.01 -12.75 -1.81
N ILE A 143 7.49 -11.77 -1.07
CA ILE A 143 7.07 -11.55 0.33
C ILE A 143 5.56 -11.32 0.42
N ASP A 144 5.00 -10.45 -0.42
CA ASP A 144 3.58 -10.08 -0.38
C ASP A 144 2.67 -11.26 -0.78
N SER A 145 3.10 -12.12 -1.72
CA SER A 145 2.31 -13.26 -2.21
C SER A 145 2.41 -14.48 -1.30
N GLN A 146 3.57 -14.71 -0.68
CA GLN A 146 3.84 -15.92 0.11
C GLN A 146 3.60 -15.74 1.61
N ARG A 147 3.32 -14.52 2.07
CA ARG A 147 3.07 -14.28 3.50
C ARG A 147 1.86 -15.10 4.00
N LYS A 148 2.01 -15.69 5.19
CA LYS A 148 0.97 -16.55 5.80
C LYS A 148 -0.33 -15.81 6.11
N ILE A 149 -0.24 -14.53 6.44
CA ILE A 149 -1.39 -13.71 6.86
C ILE A 149 -1.67 -12.65 5.79
N ALA A 150 -2.89 -12.66 5.26
CA ALA A 150 -3.39 -11.73 4.24
C ALA A 150 -2.46 -11.60 3.02
N PRO A 151 -2.17 -12.69 2.30
CA PRO A 151 -1.33 -12.66 1.11
C PRO A 151 -1.95 -11.79 0.01
N LEU A 152 -1.11 -11.30 -0.90
CA LEU A 152 -1.58 -10.64 -2.11
C LEU A 152 -2.38 -11.65 -2.96
N LYS A 153 -3.69 -11.46 -3.02
CA LYS A 153 -4.62 -12.29 -3.81
C LYS A 153 -5.72 -11.43 -4.40
N LYS A 154 -6.21 -11.85 -5.57
CA LYS A 154 -7.42 -11.26 -6.13
C LYS A 154 -8.61 -11.54 -5.21
N ALA A 155 -9.31 -10.50 -4.78
CA ALA A 155 -10.53 -10.64 -3.98
C ALA A 155 -11.66 -11.27 -4.80
N ARG A 156 -12.55 -12.00 -4.14
CA ARG A 156 -13.76 -12.55 -4.80
C ARG A 156 -14.60 -11.38 -5.35
N GLY A 157 -15.01 -11.49 -6.61
CA GLY A 157 -15.79 -10.46 -7.30
C GLY A 157 -14.98 -9.23 -7.74
N ALA A 158 -13.65 -9.24 -7.60
CA ALA A 158 -12.83 -8.16 -8.11
C ALA A 158 -12.72 -8.20 -9.65
N VAL A 159 -12.92 -7.04 -10.27
CA VAL A 159 -12.66 -6.83 -11.70
C VAL A 159 -11.16 -6.69 -11.90
N VAL A 160 -10.61 -7.42 -12.86
CA VAL A 160 -9.19 -7.31 -13.20
C VAL A 160 -9.01 -6.21 -14.24
N ILE A 161 -8.10 -5.29 -13.99
CA ILE A 161 -7.68 -4.27 -14.95
C ILE A 161 -6.17 -4.44 -15.17
N ASP A 162 -5.80 -4.77 -16.40
CA ASP A 162 -4.39 -4.74 -16.83
C ASP A 162 -4.07 -3.35 -17.38
N ASN A 163 -3.18 -2.64 -16.71
CA ASN A 163 -2.74 -1.31 -17.13
C ASN A 163 -1.34 -1.30 -17.73
N THR A 164 -0.86 -2.44 -18.26
CA THR A 164 0.47 -2.56 -18.86
C THR A 164 0.70 -1.51 -19.95
N CYS A 165 -0.29 -1.31 -20.82
CA CYS A 165 -0.22 -0.38 -21.96
C CYS A 165 -0.96 0.94 -21.70
N LEU A 166 -1.48 1.17 -20.48
CA LEU A 166 -2.25 2.36 -20.16
C LEU A 166 -1.38 3.39 -19.41
N ASN A 167 -1.59 4.67 -19.71
CA ASN A 167 -1.10 5.77 -18.89
C ASN A 167 -2.02 6.01 -17.68
N ILE A 168 -1.66 6.98 -16.82
CA ILE A 168 -2.44 7.26 -15.59
C ILE A 168 -3.88 7.69 -15.92
N PRO A 169 -4.14 8.70 -16.79
CA PRO A 169 -5.52 9.07 -17.15
C PRO A 169 -6.33 7.88 -17.68
N GLN A 170 -5.79 7.14 -18.64
CA GLN A 170 -6.48 5.96 -19.20
C GLN A 170 -6.79 4.89 -18.13
N THR A 171 -5.87 4.71 -17.17
CA THR A 171 -6.11 3.78 -16.06
C THR A 171 -7.24 4.28 -15.17
N VAL A 172 -7.29 5.58 -14.88
CA VAL A 172 -8.37 6.20 -14.09
C VAL A 172 -9.70 6.07 -14.82
N ASP A 173 -9.76 6.38 -16.12
CA ASP A 173 -10.99 6.25 -16.92
C ASP A 173 -11.52 4.82 -16.88
N ARG A 174 -10.62 3.83 -17.03
CA ARG A 174 -11.01 2.41 -16.95
C ARG A 174 -11.55 2.00 -15.57
N ILE A 175 -10.97 2.56 -14.50
CA ILE A 175 -11.46 2.37 -13.14
C ILE A 175 -12.85 3.00 -12.99
N LEU A 176 -13.04 4.23 -13.46
CA LEU A 176 -14.33 4.94 -13.38
C LEU A 176 -15.45 4.24 -14.16
N GLU A 177 -15.16 3.65 -15.32
CA GLU A 177 -16.12 2.80 -16.05
C GLU A 177 -16.61 1.64 -15.18
N VAL A 178 -15.69 0.93 -14.52
CA VAL A 178 -16.04 -0.17 -13.61
C VAL A 178 -16.88 0.33 -12.43
N VAL A 179 -16.50 1.47 -11.84
CA VAL A 179 -17.24 2.08 -10.73
C VAL A 179 -18.67 2.43 -11.16
N LYS A 180 -18.83 3.12 -12.29
CA LYS A 180 -20.15 3.47 -12.85
C LYS A 180 -21.00 2.22 -13.05
N THR A 181 -20.48 1.20 -13.74
CA THR A 181 -21.20 -0.05 -14.02
C THR A 181 -21.62 -0.80 -12.75
N LYS A 182 -20.86 -0.66 -11.65
CA LYS A 182 -21.13 -1.39 -10.40
C LYS A 182 -22.03 -0.62 -9.44
N LEU A 183 -22.05 0.71 -9.50
CA LEU A 183 -22.83 1.57 -8.61
C LEU A 183 -24.11 2.11 -9.25
N THR A 184 -24.23 2.02 -10.59
CA THR A 184 -25.52 2.30 -11.25
C THR A 184 -26.41 1.06 -11.11
N PRO A 185 -27.62 1.19 -10.57
CA PRO A 185 -28.57 0.10 -10.40
C PRO A 185 -29.04 -0.50 -11.73
#